data_26980b992cb776298993b9177fe814ad
#
_entry.id   26980b992cb776298993b9177fe814ad
#
_cell.length_a   1.000
_cell.length_b   1.000
_cell.length_c   1.000
_cell.angle_alpha   90.00
_cell.angle_beta   90.00
_cell.angle_gamma   90.00
#
_symmetry.space_group_name_H-M   'P 1'
#
loop_
_entity.id
_entity.type
_entity.pdbx_description
1 polymer ?
#
loop_
_entity_poly.entity_id
_entity_poly.type
_entity_poly.pdbx_seq_one_letter_code
_entity_poly.pdbx_strand_id
1 'polypeptide(L)'
;QHPNLHYLKNSGVYKCADVKFVVWDVWEKEDDYIEAKDVEGDTKVVLFHGTVDKSETDLGFKLPSDVNISKFKGYDMGLLGDIHKRQHLDKEETISYCGSLVQQNHGEGLSHGYLLWDVPNRTSEYIEVPNDYGYYTINIDDGKVPDCPDIPQKARLRVRVSNTTPSQLKKAMSFIH
;
A
#
# COMPACT_ATOMS: atom_id res chain seq x y z
N GLN A 1 15.67 -12.78 -19.80
CA GLN A 1 15.83 -12.07 -18.52
C GLN A 1 16.53 -10.74 -18.77
N HIS A 2 16.00 -9.63 -18.23
CA HIS A 2 16.67 -8.35 -18.31
C HIS A 2 17.85 -8.33 -17.33
N PRO A 3 19.06 -7.87 -17.69
CA PRO A 3 20.25 -7.96 -16.84
C PRO A 3 20.12 -7.22 -15.49
N ASN A 4 19.26 -6.22 -15.43
CA ASN A 4 19.03 -5.40 -14.21
C ASN A 4 17.72 -5.76 -13.48
N LEU A 5 17.08 -6.89 -13.81
CA LEU A 5 15.88 -7.36 -13.16
C LEU A 5 16.16 -8.69 -12.44
N HIS A 6 16.06 -8.67 -11.11
CA HIS A 6 16.29 -9.84 -10.27
C HIS A 6 14.97 -10.24 -9.60
N TYR A 7 14.56 -11.49 -9.83
CA TYR A 7 13.40 -12.08 -9.17
C TYR A 7 13.88 -12.89 -7.95
N LEU A 8 13.59 -12.38 -6.76
CA LEU A 8 13.94 -13.00 -5.48
C LEU A 8 12.76 -13.85 -5.01
N LYS A 9 12.80 -15.15 -5.30
CA LYS A 9 11.68 -16.06 -5.05
C LYS A 9 11.68 -16.65 -3.63
N ASN A 10 12.83 -16.93 -3.09
CA ASN A 10 12.96 -17.67 -1.82
C ASN A 10 13.47 -16.74 -0.73
N SER A 11 13.18 -17.11 0.53
CA SER A 11 13.86 -16.49 1.68
C SER A 11 15.36 -16.60 1.54
N GLY A 12 16.05 -15.57 2.00
CA GLY A 12 17.50 -15.53 1.94
C GLY A 12 18.08 -14.13 2.04
N VAL A 13 19.42 -14.07 2.07
CA VAL A 13 20.18 -12.83 2.11
C VAL A 13 20.78 -12.56 0.72
N TYR A 14 20.41 -11.44 0.13
CA TYR A 14 20.83 -11.03 -1.21
C TYR A 14 21.65 -9.74 -1.10
N LYS A 15 22.87 -9.76 -1.64
CA LYS A 15 23.74 -8.58 -1.62
C LYS A 15 23.54 -7.73 -2.88
N CYS A 16 23.33 -6.43 -2.69
CA CYS A 16 23.41 -5.44 -3.75
C CYS A 16 24.25 -4.25 -3.26
N ALA A 17 25.39 -4.03 -3.89
CA ALA A 17 26.44 -3.11 -3.38
C ALA A 17 26.75 -3.40 -1.91
N ASP A 18 26.62 -2.43 -1.02
CA ASP A 18 26.88 -2.56 0.41
C ASP A 18 25.63 -2.89 1.24
N VAL A 19 24.48 -3.08 0.58
CA VAL A 19 23.22 -3.39 1.22
C VAL A 19 22.94 -4.90 1.21
N LYS A 20 22.47 -5.43 2.34
CA LYS A 20 21.95 -6.77 2.48
C LYS A 20 20.44 -6.73 2.46
N PHE A 21 19.83 -7.21 1.37
CA PHE A 21 18.41 -7.43 1.27
C PHE A 21 18.07 -8.81 1.82
N VAL A 22 17.24 -8.85 2.83
CA VAL A 22 16.74 -10.09 3.44
C VAL A 22 15.31 -10.29 2.98
N VAL A 23 15.06 -11.36 2.27
CA VAL A 23 13.71 -11.71 1.82
C VAL A 23 13.09 -12.70 2.79
N TRP A 24 11.88 -12.41 3.24
CA TRP A 24 11.02 -13.33 3.96
C TRP A 24 9.92 -13.83 3.02
N ASP A 25 9.95 -15.12 2.73
CA ASP A 25 8.95 -15.74 1.85
C ASP A 25 7.61 -15.87 2.61
N VAL A 26 6.53 -15.51 1.94
CA VAL A 26 5.16 -15.56 2.48
C VAL A 26 4.67 -16.98 2.80
N TRP A 27 5.37 -18.00 2.32
CA TRP A 27 5.05 -19.40 2.59
C TRP A 27 5.77 -19.98 3.82
N GLU A 28 6.70 -19.22 4.39
CA GLU A 28 7.40 -19.59 5.62
C GLU A 28 6.65 -19.09 6.87
N LYS A 29 6.96 -19.69 8.00
CA LYS A 29 6.43 -19.23 9.29
C LYS A 29 7.31 -18.14 9.86
N GLU A 30 6.71 -17.29 10.70
CA GLU A 30 7.42 -16.19 11.38
C GLU A 30 8.68 -16.67 12.13
N ASP A 31 8.64 -17.86 12.74
CA ASP A 31 9.77 -18.43 13.48
C ASP A 31 10.95 -18.81 12.59
N ASP A 32 10.71 -19.07 11.31
CA ASP A 32 11.72 -19.48 10.33
C ASP A 32 12.37 -18.28 9.63
N TYR A 33 11.86 -17.06 9.83
CA TYR A 33 12.41 -15.86 9.21
C TYR A 33 13.80 -15.52 9.76
N ILE A 34 14.71 -15.17 8.84
CA ILE A 34 16.07 -14.74 9.16
C ILE A 34 16.02 -13.51 10.07
N GLU A 35 16.69 -13.56 11.20
CA GLU A 35 16.79 -12.43 12.10
C GLU A 35 17.98 -11.52 11.73
N ALA A 36 17.86 -10.23 11.99
CA ALA A 36 18.90 -9.27 11.65
C ALA A 36 20.26 -9.56 12.33
N LYS A 37 20.26 -10.20 13.51
CA LYS A 37 21.49 -10.62 14.23
C LYS A 37 22.29 -11.68 13.49
N ASP A 38 21.62 -12.48 12.65
CA ASP A 38 22.24 -13.58 11.89
C ASP A 38 22.72 -13.13 10.49
N VAL A 39 22.54 -11.84 10.17
CA VAL A 39 22.97 -11.24 8.91
C VAL A 39 24.21 -10.39 9.14
N GLU A 40 25.30 -10.73 8.43
CA GLU A 40 26.52 -9.91 8.45
C GLU A 40 26.40 -8.71 7.50
N GLY A 41 26.87 -7.55 7.96
CA GLY A 41 26.92 -6.30 7.18
C GLY A 41 26.28 -5.13 7.90
N ASP A 42 26.60 -3.91 7.43
CA ASP A 42 26.26 -2.67 8.11
C ASP A 42 24.85 -2.17 7.77
N THR A 43 24.35 -2.46 6.56
CA THR A 43 23.01 -2.03 6.12
C THR A 43 22.15 -3.25 5.75
N LYS A 44 21.08 -3.43 6.51
CA LYS A 44 20.18 -4.58 6.42
C LYS A 44 18.75 -4.13 6.14
N VAL A 45 18.24 -4.50 5.00
CA VAL A 45 16.88 -4.16 4.55
C VAL A 45 16.07 -5.44 4.41
N VAL A 46 14.96 -5.54 5.14
CA VAL A 46 14.07 -6.69 4.98
C VAL A 46 12.95 -6.39 3.98
N LEU A 47 12.66 -7.36 3.13
CA LEU A 47 11.57 -7.36 2.15
C LEU A 47 10.54 -8.40 2.57
N PHE A 48 9.31 -7.97 2.78
CA PHE A 48 8.22 -8.86 3.17
C PHE A 48 6.92 -8.48 2.47
N HIS A 49 6.17 -9.48 2.01
CA HIS A 49 4.85 -9.31 1.40
C HIS A 49 3.82 -10.06 2.24
N GLY A 50 3.18 -9.38 3.15
CA GLY A 50 2.20 -9.95 4.07
C GLY A 50 1.79 -8.92 5.12
N THR A 51 0.98 -9.35 6.10
CA THR A 51 0.40 -8.48 7.11
C THR A 51 1.29 -8.42 8.36
N VAL A 52 1.73 -7.22 8.71
CA VAL A 52 2.44 -6.94 9.97
C VAL A 52 1.45 -6.35 10.98
N ASP A 53 1.60 -6.68 12.27
CA ASP A 53 0.76 -6.10 13.32
C ASP A 53 0.79 -4.57 13.29
N LYS A 54 -0.30 -3.93 13.71
CA LYS A 54 -0.58 -2.49 13.61
C LYS A 54 -0.94 -1.99 12.21
N SER A 55 -0.80 -2.80 11.15
CA SER A 55 -1.25 -2.38 9.83
C SER A 55 -2.78 -2.29 9.74
N GLU A 56 -3.26 -1.38 8.91
CA GLU A 56 -4.68 -1.15 8.69
C GLU A 56 -4.99 -0.87 7.22
N THR A 57 -6.24 -1.10 6.83
CA THR A 57 -6.76 -0.70 5.52
C THR A 57 -7.08 0.80 5.47
N ASP A 58 -7.35 1.37 4.28
CA ASP A 58 -7.82 2.76 4.12
C ASP A 58 -9.07 3.07 4.95
N LEU A 59 -9.93 2.08 5.16
CA LEU A 59 -11.14 2.20 5.98
C LEU A 59 -10.86 2.09 7.49
N GLY A 60 -9.60 1.94 7.91
CA GLY A 60 -9.19 1.84 9.31
C GLY A 60 -9.44 0.47 9.95
N PHE A 61 -9.72 -0.58 9.17
CA PHE A 61 -9.82 -1.93 9.69
C PHE A 61 -8.42 -2.50 9.96
N LYS A 62 -8.19 -2.94 11.19
CA LYS A 62 -7.00 -3.71 11.55
C LYS A 62 -7.10 -5.11 10.96
N LEU A 63 -6.01 -5.57 10.38
CA LEU A 63 -5.92 -6.90 9.77
C LEU A 63 -5.32 -7.90 10.76
N PRO A 64 -5.72 -9.18 10.69
CA PRO A 64 -4.97 -10.24 11.35
C PRO A 64 -3.53 -10.20 10.86
N SER A 65 -2.57 -10.28 11.77
CA SER A 65 -1.15 -10.17 11.40
C SER A 65 -0.50 -11.53 11.19
N ASP A 66 0.32 -11.61 10.16
CA ASP A 66 1.19 -12.77 9.90
C ASP A 66 2.51 -12.64 10.70
N VAL A 67 2.95 -11.40 10.94
CA VAL A 67 4.23 -11.08 11.58
C VAL A 67 4.07 -9.96 12.61
N ASN A 68 4.76 -10.11 13.74
CA ASN A 68 4.86 -9.05 14.74
C ASN A 68 5.95 -8.04 14.37
N ILE A 69 5.68 -6.74 14.58
CA ILE A 69 6.63 -5.64 14.28
C ILE A 69 7.99 -5.82 15.00
N SER A 70 8.00 -6.49 16.16
CA SER A 70 9.24 -6.75 16.90
C SER A 70 10.24 -7.63 16.14
N LYS A 71 9.78 -8.41 15.15
CA LYS A 71 10.64 -9.25 14.29
C LYS A 71 11.58 -8.42 13.42
N PHE A 72 11.22 -7.15 13.16
CA PHE A 72 12.05 -6.21 12.41
C PHE A 72 13.20 -5.61 13.22
N LYS A 73 13.29 -5.92 14.51
CA LYS A 73 14.35 -5.39 15.37
C LYS A 73 15.75 -5.74 14.86
N GLY A 74 16.57 -4.71 14.68
CA GLY A 74 17.96 -4.83 14.18
C GLY A 74 18.09 -4.72 12.67
N TYR A 75 17.00 -4.67 11.93
CA TYR A 75 16.99 -4.21 10.54
C TYR A 75 17.01 -2.69 10.49
N ASP A 76 17.67 -2.14 9.48
CA ASP A 76 17.72 -0.69 9.24
C ASP A 76 16.43 -0.19 8.57
N MET A 77 15.82 -1.03 7.72
CA MET A 77 14.57 -0.75 7.03
C MET A 77 13.76 -2.02 6.77
N GLY A 78 12.43 -1.87 6.74
CA GLY A 78 11.48 -2.88 6.32
C GLY A 78 10.62 -2.36 5.16
N LEU A 79 10.79 -2.93 3.97
CA LEU A 79 10.02 -2.56 2.78
C LEU A 79 8.91 -3.58 2.59
N LEU A 80 7.67 -3.14 2.82
CA LEU A 80 6.51 -4.02 2.93
C LEU A 80 5.58 -3.90 1.73
N GLY A 81 5.00 -5.02 1.32
CA GLY A 81 3.93 -5.13 0.34
C GLY A 81 2.71 -5.86 0.91
N ASP A 82 1.65 -6.03 0.11
CA ASP A 82 0.33 -6.61 0.40
C ASP A 82 -0.72 -5.58 0.80
N ILE A 83 -0.41 -4.69 1.74
CA ILE A 83 -1.37 -3.67 2.18
C ILE A 83 -1.34 -2.47 1.25
N HIS A 84 -2.49 -2.14 0.66
CA HIS A 84 -2.61 -1.10 -0.35
C HIS A 84 -2.58 0.31 0.22
N LYS A 85 -2.84 0.47 1.53
CA LYS A 85 -2.70 1.73 2.23
C LYS A 85 -1.22 2.01 2.50
N ARG A 86 -0.70 3.14 1.99
CA ARG A 86 0.62 3.64 2.39
C ARG A 86 0.61 3.99 3.88
N GLN A 87 1.53 3.43 4.62
CA GLN A 87 1.64 3.67 6.06
C GLN A 87 3.03 3.32 6.60
N HIS A 88 3.48 4.07 7.60
CA HIS A 88 4.65 3.76 8.40
C HIS A 88 4.22 3.05 9.68
N LEU A 89 4.91 1.99 10.06
CA LEU A 89 4.57 1.18 11.23
C LEU A 89 5.38 1.51 12.47
N ASP A 90 6.48 2.25 12.29
CA ASP A 90 7.38 2.71 13.34
C ASP A 90 7.49 4.25 13.35
N LYS A 91 8.08 4.81 14.42
CA LYS A 91 8.23 6.27 14.59
C LYS A 91 9.33 6.85 13.71
N GLU A 92 10.30 6.06 13.38
CA GLU A 92 11.45 6.39 12.56
C GLU A 92 11.11 6.34 11.06
N GLU A 93 9.89 5.90 10.71
CA GLU A 93 9.38 5.75 9.34
C GLU A 93 10.23 4.81 8.45
N THR A 94 10.93 3.86 9.09
CA THR A 94 11.82 2.91 8.43
C THR A 94 11.16 1.59 8.06
N ILE A 95 10.02 1.25 8.68
CA ILE A 95 9.23 0.05 8.38
C ILE A 95 7.91 0.50 7.76
N SER A 96 7.75 0.26 6.46
CA SER A 96 6.68 0.93 5.71
C SER A 96 6.08 0.10 4.60
N TYR A 97 4.76 0.17 4.48
CA TYR A 97 4.03 -0.21 3.28
C TYR A 97 4.05 0.95 2.27
N CYS A 98 4.46 0.65 1.06
CA CYS A 98 4.44 1.65 -0.03
C CYS A 98 3.02 1.93 -0.56
N GLY A 99 2.07 1.07 -0.25
CA GLY A 99 0.75 1.07 -0.86
C GLY A 99 0.73 0.43 -2.25
N SER A 100 -0.31 0.71 -3.02
CA SER A 100 -0.43 0.29 -4.42
C SER A 100 -0.20 1.44 -5.38
N LEU A 101 0.28 1.14 -6.59
CA LEU A 101 0.50 2.15 -7.65
C LEU A 101 -0.79 2.73 -8.22
N VAL A 102 -1.88 1.98 -8.11
CA VAL A 102 -3.20 2.37 -8.62
C VAL A 102 -4.27 1.92 -7.63
N GLN A 103 -5.36 2.66 -7.59
CA GLN A 103 -6.54 2.29 -6.82
C GLN A 103 -7.14 0.97 -7.34
N GLN A 104 -7.43 0.03 -6.46
CA GLN A 104 -7.92 -1.30 -6.82
C GLN A 104 -9.41 -1.50 -6.53
N ASN A 105 -9.99 -0.70 -5.65
CA ASN A 105 -11.40 -0.78 -5.29
C ASN A 105 -11.96 0.54 -4.74
N HIS A 106 -13.29 0.58 -4.54
CA HIS A 106 -14.00 1.76 -4.01
C HIS A 106 -13.77 2.06 -2.52
N GLY A 107 -13.03 1.26 -1.81
CA GLY A 107 -12.68 1.46 -0.39
C GLY A 107 -11.35 2.15 -0.19
N GLU A 108 -10.60 2.35 -1.26
CA GLU A 108 -9.29 3.00 -1.24
C GLU A 108 -9.40 4.49 -1.59
N GLY A 109 -8.42 5.29 -1.12
CA GLY A 109 -8.28 6.69 -1.52
C GLY A 109 -7.88 6.84 -2.99
N LEU A 110 -7.82 8.06 -3.50
CA LEU A 110 -7.46 8.35 -4.89
C LEU A 110 -5.95 8.53 -5.10
N SER A 111 -5.21 8.94 -4.06
CA SER A 111 -3.76 9.17 -4.15
C SER A 111 -3.01 7.86 -4.04
N HIS A 112 -2.37 7.46 -5.12
CA HIS A 112 -1.55 6.24 -5.22
C HIS A 112 -0.17 6.55 -5.80
N GLY A 113 0.82 5.72 -5.45
CA GLY A 113 2.20 5.94 -5.85
C GLY A 113 3.16 4.94 -5.25
N TYR A 114 4.39 5.36 -5.02
CA TYR A 114 5.44 4.53 -4.45
C TYR A 114 6.33 5.32 -3.48
N LEU A 115 7.09 4.61 -2.67
CA LEU A 115 8.13 5.19 -1.82
C LEU A 115 9.49 5.09 -2.54
N LEU A 116 10.15 6.24 -2.72
CA LEU A 116 11.54 6.32 -3.13
C LEU A 116 12.41 6.38 -1.86
N TRP A 117 13.30 5.41 -1.70
CA TRP A 117 14.12 5.28 -0.51
C TRP A 117 15.54 5.81 -0.69
N ASP A 118 15.98 6.66 0.22
CA ASP A 118 17.39 6.99 0.44
C ASP A 118 17.94 6.04 1.51
N VAL A 119 18.57 4.95 1.06
CA VAL A 119 19.07 3.89 1.94
C VAL A 119 20.13 4.36 2.91
N PRO A 120 21.17 5.16 2.51
CA PRO A 120 22.15 5.73 3.42
C PRO A 120 21.55 6.56 4.56
N ASN A 121 20.54 7.37 4.26
CA ASN A 121 19.89 8.25 5.23
C ASN A 121 18.67 7.59 5.92
N ARG A 122 18.25 6.40 5.49
CA ARG A 122 17.08 5.67 6.00
C ARG A 122 15.80 6.51 5.94
N THR A 123 15.64 7.27 4.88
CA THR A 123 14.46 8.11 4.65
C THR A 123 13.73 7.70 3.38
N SER A 124 12.46 8.04 3.31
CA SER A 124 11.66 7.83 2.11
C SER A 124 10.91 9.08 1.70
N GLU A 125 10.70 9.22 0.39
CA GLU A 125 9.84 10.22 -0.21
C GLU A 125 8.70 9.52 -0.93
N TYR A 126 7.48 10.01 -0.74
CA TYR A 126 6.33 9.50 -1.49
C TYR A 126 6.23 10.19 -2.84
N ILE A 127 6.25 9.41 -3.89
CA ILE A 127 6.07 9.87 -5.26
C ILE A 127 4.68 9.44 -5.73
N GLU A 128 3.78 10.40 -5.87
CA GLU A 128 2.44 10.14 -6.42
C GLU A 128 2.51 9.87 -7.91
N VAL A 129 1.76 8.86 -8.36
CA VAL A 129 1.64 8.49 -9.78
C VAL A 129 0.25 8.90 -10.26
N PRO A 130 0.14 9.95 -11.08
CA PRO A 130 -1.14 10.36 -11.66
C PRO A 130 -1.79 9.23 -12.45
N ASN A 131 -3.09 9.04 -12.28
CA ASN A 131 -3.84 8.00 -12.97
C ASN A 131 -5.23 8.50 -13.39
N ASP A 132 -5.54 8.37 -14.67
CA ASP A 132 -6.87 8.72 -15.22
C ASP A 132 -7.96 7.72 -14.81
N TYR A 133 -7.57 6.52 -14.39
CA TYR A 133 -8.49 5.46 -13.96
C TYR A 133 -8.64 5.49 -12.44
N GLY A 134 -9.85 5.21 -11.97
CA GLY A 134 -10.09 5.11 -10.55
C GLY A 134 -11.48 4.55 -10.21
N TYR A 135 -11.74 4.39 -8.93
CA TYR A 135 -13.02 4.00 -8.37
C TYR A 135 -13.59 5.16 -7.58
N TYR A 136 -14.74 5.66 -7.96
CA TYR A 136 -15.36 6.79 -7.28
C TYR A 136 -16.78 6.48 -6.83
N THR A 137 -17.15 6.91 -5.63
CA THR A 137 -18.51 6.73 -5.09
C THR A 137 -19.22 8.07 -5.00
N ILE A 138 -20.31 8.20 -5.74
CA ILE A 138 -21.20 9.36 -5.68
C ILE A 138 -22.37 9.00 -4.75
N ASN A 139 -22.56 9.81 -3.70
CA ASN A 139 -23.69 9.65 -2.79
C ASN A 139 -24.77 10.67 -3.16
N ILE A 140 -25.90 10.19 -3.69
CA ILE A 140 -27.07 11.01 -4.00
C ILE A 140 -28.01 10.93 -2.80
N ASP A 141 -28.27 12.08 -2.18
CA ASP A 141 -29.24 12.21 -1.10
C ASP A 141 -30.30 13.25 -1.44
N ASP A 142 -31.57 12.92 -1.20
CA ASP A 142 -32.72 13.79 -1.54
C ASP A 142 -32.67 14.29 -3.01
N GLY A 143 -32.19 13.42 -3.92
CA GLY A 143 -32.05 13.74 -5.35
C GLY A 143 -30.93 14.72 -5.70
N LYS A 144 -30.08 15.10 -4.75
CA LYS A 144 -28.97 16.03 -4.97
C LYS A 144 -27.70 15.28 -5.30
N VAL A 145 -27.08 15.66 -6.41
CA VAL A 145 -25.74 15.20 -6.80
C VAL A 145 -24.72 16.14 -6.15
N PRO A 146 -23.76 15.62 -5.36
CA PRO A 146 -22.72 16.46 -4.79
C PRO A 146 -21.78 17.00 -5.88
N ASP A 147 -21.06 18.06 -5.57
CA ASP A 147 -19.92 18.48 -6.37
C ASP A 147 -18.80 17.45 -6.18
N CYS A 148 -18.21 16.98 -7.28
CA CYS A 148 -17.21 15.90 -7.30
C CYS A 148 -16.01 16.30 -8.16
N PRO A 149 -15.20 17.28 -7.72
CA PRO A 149 -14.10 17.83 -8.52
C PRO A 149 -12.98 16.81 -8.76
N ASP A 150 -12.86 15.79 -7.90
CA ASP A 150 -11.74 14.84 -7.91
C ASP A 150 -12.07 13.53 -8.65
N ILE A 151 -13.17 13.47 -9.42
CA ILE A 151 -13.49 12.26 -10.17
C ILE A 151 -12.42 12.03 -11.25
N PRO A 152 -11.74 10.86 -11.24
CA PRO A 152 -10.81 10.49 -12.31
C PRO A 152 -11.52 10.47 -13.67
N GLN A 153 -10.84 10.89 -14.73
CA GLN A 153 -11.43 11.03 -16.07
C GLN A 153 -12.07 9.73 -16.59
N LYS A 154 -11.51 8.58 -16.21
CA LYS A 154 -11.97 7.23 -16.59
C LYS A 154 -12.40 6.42 -15.35
N ALA A 155 -13.18 7.06 -14.47
CA ALA A 155 -13.60 6.44 -13.22
C ALA A 155 -14.62 5.31 -13.44
N ARG A 156 -14.50 4.29 -12.61
CA ARG A 156 -15.57 3.33 -12.34
C ARG A 156 -16.47 3.89 -11.26
N LEU A 157 -17.65 4.39 -11.64
CA LEU A 157 -18.56 5.04 -10.74
C LEU A 157 -19.44 4.03 -9.99
N ARG A 158 -19.57 4.24 -8.69
CA ARG A 158 -20.60 3.65 -7.84
C ARG A 158 -21.54 4.76 -7.40
N VAL A 159 -22.83 4.59 -7.63
CA VAL A 159 -23.85 5.52 -7.13
C VAL A 159 -24.56 4.88 -5.94
N ARG A 160 -24.54 5.57 -4.80
CA ARG A 160 -25.33 5.23 -3.63
C ARG A 160 -26.45 6.24 -3.50
N VAL A 161 -27.64 5.75 -3.19
CA VAL A 161 -28.86 6.58 -3.20
C VAL A 161 -29.54 6.45 -1.84
N SER A 162 -29.88 7.60 -1.23
CA SER A 162 -30.67 7.70 0.00
C SER A 162 -31.75 8.75 -0.16
N ASN A 163 -32.87 8.60 0.53
CA ASN A 163 -33.97 9.57 0.62
C ASN A 163 -34.41 10.15 -0.75
N THR A 164 -34.31 9.39 -1.81
CA THR A 164 -34.48 9.87 -3.20
C THR A 164 -35.59 9.12 -3.91
N THR A 165 -36.55 9.85 -4.46
CA THR A 165 -37.63 9.26 -5.27
C THR A 165 -37.12 8.84 -6.66
N PRO A 166 -37.80 7.91 -7.36
CA PRO A 166 -37.41 7.50 -8.72
C PRO A 166 -37.33 8.67 -9.70
N SER A 167 -38.20 9.68 -9.57
CA SER A 167 -38.18 10.87 -10.42
C SER A 167 -36.96 11.72 -10.18
N GLN A 168 -36.61 11.95 -8.91
CA GLN A 168 -35.39 12.69 -8.52
C GLN A 168 -34.14 11.95 -8.98
N LEU A 169 -34.09 10.63 -8.80
CA LEU A 169 -32.95 9.81 -9.25
C LEU A 169 -32.76 9.91 -10.77
N LYS A 170 -33.83 9.82 -11.55
CA LYS A 170 -33.76 9.96 -13.02
C LYS A 170 -33.15 11.32 -13.42
N LYS A 171 -33.56 12.40 -12.73
CA LYS A 171 -33.02 13.74 -12.95
C LYS A 171 -31.53 13.81 -12.53
N ALA A 172 -31.18 13.29 -11.36
CA ALA A 172 -29.81 13.27 -10.87
C ALA A 172 -28.87 12.50 -11.83
N MET A 173 -29.29 11.33 -12.33
CA MET A 173 -28.48 10.54 -13.25
C MET A 173 -28.20 11.23 -14.58
N SER A 174 -29.05 12.17 -15.02
CA SER A 174 -28.80 12.95 -16.25
C SER A 174 -27.65 13.98 -16.14
N PHE A 175 -27.16 14.23 -14.93
CA PHE A 175 -26.01 15.12 -14.66
C PHE A 175 -24.68 14.37 -14.51
N ILE A 176 -24.71 13.02 -14.46
CA ILE A 176 -23.53 12.18 -14.22
C ILE A 176 -22.91 11.68 -15.55
N HIS A 177 -23.50 12.02 -16.69
CA HIS A 177 -23.03 11.61 -18.02
C HIS A 177 -22.05 12.59 -18.66
#